data_b0235620c9d7fc755f44c726b26bbf90
#
_entry.id   b0235620c9d7fc755f44c726b26bbf90
#
_cell.length_a   1.000
_cell.length_b   1.000
_cell.length_c   1.000
_cell.angle_alpha   90.00
_cell.angle_beta   90.00
_cell.angle_gamma   90.00
#
_symmetry.space_group_name_H-M   'P 1'
#
loop_
_entity.id
_entity.type
_entity.pdbx_description
1 polymer ?
#
loop_
_entity_poly.entity_id
_entity_poly.type
_entity_poly.pdbx_seq_one_letter_code
_entity_poly.pdbx_strand_id
1 'polypeptide(L)'
;MLDNHQKHFVSANDFDKYVNHKLKLNLPWINECGSKARKKALVNAETAFKKFFDDLASFPRFKKKSYQAVKLYFPKNNKGDWTIWRHKLMVPTLKQVRLKEFGYLPVGAVVISGTVSYVAGRFYVSIVVDIDEKSKHNKDLETSYRTATDGIGIDLGIKDLAVVSDGRKFKNINKSSKVKRLEKRLRREQRCLSRKYESKKKKGGKIATASANIEKQKLKVQKLHQRIKQIREDYENKVIHEIVKQKPRFITVEDLNVKGMMKNRHLAKAVAAQRFNCLLTKLKHKAEIIGIEVHMVDRFYPSSKTCHVCGHIHKGLKLTDRVYICPECGYTEDRDFNASLNLRDAKKYRVA
;
A
#
# COMPACT_ATOMS: atom_id res chain seq x y z
N MET A 1 -1.80 -30.24 4.60
CA MET A 1 -0.80 -31.31 4.46
C MET A 1 -0.62 -31.99 5.82
N LEU A 2 -1.63 -32.65 6.25
CA LEU A 2 -1.60 -33.54 7.41
C LEU A 2 -1.67 -34.96 6.83
N ASP A 3 -0.64 -35.75 7.08
CA ASP A 3 -0.71 -37.16 6.77
C ASP A 3 -1.69 -37.81 7.75
N ASN A 4 -2.69 -38.53 7.25
CA ASN A 4 -3.81 -39.05 8.05
C ASN A 4 -3.39 -40.07 9.12
N HIS A 5 -2.13 -40.49 9.15
CA HIS A 5 -1.62 -41.50 10.09
C HIS A 5 -0.61 -41.02 11.11
N GLN A 6 -0.04 -39.85 10.93
CA GLN A 6 0.84 -39.24 11.91
C GLN A 6 0.59 -37.73 11.86
N LYS A 7 0.08 -37.14 12.92
CA LYS A 7 -0.18 -35.68 13.05
C LYS A 7 1.10 -34.82 12.92
N HIS A 8 1.96 -35.12 11.96
CA HIS A 8 3.19 -34.39 11.71
C HIS A 8 3.01 -33.36 10.59
N PHE A 9 3.41 -32.15 10.91
CA PHE A 9 3.48 -31.07 9.91
C PHE A 9 4.65 -31.32 8.95
N VAL A 10 4.34 -31.47 7.66
CA VAL A 10 5.35 -31.67 6.60
C VAL A 10 6.02 -30.34 6.26
N SER A 11 7.34 -30.28 6.37
CA SER A 11 8.09 -29.07 6.01
C SER A 11 8.02 -28.77 4.51
N ALA A 12 8.22 -27.49 4.13
CA ALA A 12 8.27 -27.10 2.72
C ALA A 12 9.39 -27.83 1.95
N ASN A 13 10.50 -28.16 2.63
CA ASN A 13 11.62 -28.89 2.02
C ASN A 13 11.26 -30.34 1.74
N ASP A 14 10.63 -31.03 2.67
CA ASP A 14 10.23 -32.42 2.50
C ASP A 14 9.14 -32.56 1.44
N PHE A 15 8.20 -31.63 1.44
CA PHE A 15 7.20 -31.59 0.38
C PHE A 15 7.81 -31.26 -0.99
N ASP A 16 8.82 -30.38 -1.08
CA ASP A 16 9.53 -30.13 -2.34
C ASP A 16 10.27 -31.36 -2.85
N LYS A 17 10.87 -32.17 -1.96
CA LYS A 17 11.43 -33.51 -2.30
C LYS A 17 10.35 -34.42 -2.87
N TYR A 18 9.19 -34.52 -2.21
CA TYR A 18 8.07 -35.32 -2.67
C TYR A 18 7.56 -34.87 -4.06
N VAL A 19 7.43 -33.55 -4.28
CA VAL A 19 7.06 -32.97 -5.57
C VAL A 19 8.08 -33.34 -6.65
N ASN A 20 9.39 -33.28 -6.33
CA ASN A 20 10.44 -33.56 -7.30
C ASN A 20 10.56 -35.04 -7.67
N HIS A 21 10.35 -35.94 -6.72
CA HIS A 21 10.56 -37.38 -6.91
C HIS A 21 9.30 -38.13 -7.34
N LYS A 22 8.10 -37.70 -6.86
CA LYS A 22 6.85 -38.44 -7.12
C LYS A 22 5.86 -37.64 -7.99
N LEU A 23 5.55 -36.38 -7.63
CA LEU A 23 4.48 -35.65 -8.32
C LEU A 23 4.83 -35.23 -9.75
N LYS A 24 6.09 -34.93 -10.03
CA LYS A 24 6.53 -34.55 -11.38
C LYS A 24 6.27 -35.64 -12.42
N LEU A 25 6.33 -36.91 -12.03
CA LEU A 25 6.07 -38.03 -12.92
C LEU A 25 4.60 -38.05 -13.35
N ASN A 26 3.70 -37.73 -12.43
CA ASN A 26 2.26 -37.77 -12.66
C ASN A 26 1.67 -36.45 -13.19
N LEU A 27 2.38 -35.34 -13.01
CA LEU A 27 1.94 -33.98 -13.35
C LEU A 27 3.02 -33.23 -14.15
N PRO A 28 3.15 -33.49 -15.46
CA PRO A 28 4.22 -32.94 -16.31
C PRO A 28 4.27 -31.41 -16.33
N TRP A 29 3.14 -30.72 -16.17
CA TRP A 29 3.06 -29.25 -16.12
C TRP A 29 3.88 -28.63 -14.97
N ILE A 30 4.25 -29.42 -13.94
CA ILE A 30 5.11 -28.96 -12.85
C ILE A 30 6.50 -28.52 -13.38
N ASN A 31 6.96 -29.17 -14.47
CA ASN A 31 8.24 -28.85 -15.08
C ASN A 31 8.24 -27.50 -15.83
N GLU A 32 7.08 -27.01 -16.25
CA GLU A 32 6.91 -25.68 -16.85
C GLU A 32 7.07 -24.55 -15.82
N CYS A 33 6.92 -24.86 -14.53
CA CYS A 33 7.09 -23.90 -13.44
C CYS A 33 8.55 -23.86 -12.98
N GLY A 34 9.15 -22.68 -12.96
CA GLY A 34 10.48 -22.50 -12.39
C GLY A 34 10.57 -23.07 -10.97
N SER A 35 11.55 -23.96 -10.74
CA SER A 35 11.71 -24.73 -9.48
C SER A 35 11.70 -23.84 -8.22
N LYS A 36 12.33 -22.68 -8.29
CA LYS A 36 12.45 -21.77 -7.16
C LYS A 36 11.16 -20.97 -6.87
N ALA A 37 10.41 -20.60 -7.90
CA ALA A 37 9.09 -20.00 -7.71
C ALA A 37 8.14 -21.01 -7.05
N ARG A 38 8.23 -22.29 -7.43
CA ARG A 38 7.49 -23.38 -6.81
C ARG A 38 7.91 -23.60 -5.35
N LYS A 39 9.22 -23.73 -5.09
CA LYS A 39 9.74 -23.87 -3.70
C LYS A 39 9.29 -22.71 -2.81
N LYS A 40 9.31 -21.46 -3.33
CA LYS A 40 8.81 -20.32 -2.56
C LYS A 40 7.31 -20.38 -2.27
N ALA A 41 6.51 -20.95 -3.17
CA ALA A 41 5.09 -21.18 -2.90
C ALA A 41 4.87 -22.16 -1.75
N LEU A 42 5.68 -23.24 -1.67
CA LEU A 42 5.65 -24.20 -0.57
C LEU A 42 6.06 -23.55 0.76
N VAL A 43 7.15 -22.78 0.78
CA VAL A 43 7.58 -22.02 1.96
C VAL A 43 6.52 -21.01 2.40
N ASN A 44 5.82 -20.36 1.48
CA ASN A 44 4.72 -19.46 1.84
C ASN A 44 3.54 -20.21 2.47
N ALA A 45 3.24 -21.42 2.02
CA ALA A 45 2.21 -22.28 2.64
C ALA A 45 2.64 -22.69 4.06
N GLU A 46 3.86 -23.17 4.21
CA GLU A 46 4.44 -23.50 5.53
C GLU A 46 4.36 -22.31 6.50
N THR A 47 4.79 -21.12 6.05
CA THR A 47 4.72 -19.91 6.86
C THR A 47 3.28 -19.56 7.27
N ALA A 48 2.31 -19.79 6.39
CA ALA A 48 0.91 -19.53 6.70
C ALA A 48 0.36 -20.48 7.77
N PHE A 49 0.77 -21.76 7.74
CA PHE A 49 0.40 -22.73 8.77
C PHE A 49 1.11 -22.45 10.09
N LYS A 50 2.41 -22.11 10.08
CA LYS A 50 3.13 -21.70 11.30
C LYS A 50 2.43 -20.54 12.00
N LYS A 51 2.07 -19.47 11.24
CA LYS A 51 1.32 -18.34 11.80
C LYS A 51 -0.05 -18.73 12.39
N PHE A 52 -0.68 -19.75 11.85
CA PHE A 52 -1.93 -20.28 12.40
C PHE A 52 -1.67 -21.02 13.73
N PHE A 53 -0.64 -21.87 13.80
CA PHE A 53 -0.28 -22.59 15.02
C PHE A 53 0.23 -21.66 16.13
N ASP A 54 0.83 -20.52 15.76
CA ASP A 54 1.28 -19.47 16.69
C ASP A 54 0.16 -18.46 17.05
N ASP A 55 -1.12 -18.76 16.72
CA ASP A 55 -2.29 -17.90 16.95
C ASP A 55 -2.19 -16.49 16.31
N LEU A 56 -1.25 -16.29 15.38
CA LEU A 56 -1.05 -15.02 14.69
C LEU A 56 -1.96 -14.81 13.47
N ALA A 57 -2.63 -15.87 12.99
CA ALA A 57 -3.53 -15.82 11.83
C ALA A 57 -4.60 -16.91 11.87
N SER A 58 -5.70 -16.69 11.17
CA SER A 58 -6.72 -17.72 10.96
C SER A 58 -6.24 -18.85 10.06
N PHE A 59 -6.93 -20.00 10.09
CA PHE A 59 -6.61 -21.18 9.27
C PHE A 59 -6.40 -20.83 7.80
N PRO A 60 -5.30 -21.29 7.16
CA PRO A 60 -4.98 -20.98 5.78
C PRO A 60 -6.05 -21.49 4.80
N ARG A 61 -6.44 -20.65 3.85
CA ARG A 61 -7.40 -21.01 2.81
C ARG A 61 -6.72 -21.12 1.46
N PHE A 62 -7.11 -22.11 0.65
CA PHE A 62 -6.64 -22.22 -0.72
C PHE A 62 -6.99 -20.98 -1.53
N LYS A 63 -6.00 -20.40 -2.19
CA LYS A 63 -6.18 -19.27 -3.08
C LYS A 63 -6.66 -19.75 -4.44
N LYS A 64 -7.82 -19.28 -4.88
CA LYS A 64 -8.34 -19.57 -6.22
C LYS A 64 -7.71 -18.60 -7.24
N LYS A 65 -7.27 -19.11 -8.40
CA LYS A 65 -6.67 -18.32 -9.51
C LYS A 65 -7.52 -17.11 -9.90
N SER A 66 -8.86 -17.23 -9.85
CA SER A 66 -9.78 -16.16 -10.21
C SER A 66 -9.82 -14.98 -9.23
N TYR A 67 -9.36 -15.17 -7.99
CA TYR A 67 -9.46 -14.17 -6.91
C TYR A 67 -8.12 -13.59 -6.46
N GLN A 68 -7.02 -13.95 -7.11
CA GLN A 68 -5.70 -13.44 -6.73
C GLN A 68 -4.95 -12.84 -7.92
N ALA A 69 -4.07 -11.89 -7.61
CA ALA A 69 -3.10 -11.41 -8.59
C ALA A 69 -2.05 -12.50 -8.87
N VAL A 70 -1.74 -12.70 -10.14
CA VAL A 70 -0.65 -13.59 -10.53
C VAL A 70 0.67 -12.92 -10.15
N LYS A 71 1.46 -13.59 -9.30
CA LYS A 71 2.77 -13.15 -8.85
C LYS A 71 3.72 -14.34 -8.84
N LEU A 72 4.90 -14.15 -9.41
CA LEU A 72 5.99 -15.12 -9.42
C LEU A 72 7.21 -14.50 -8.78
N TYR A 73 7.75 -15.15 -7.78
CA TYR A 73 8.95 -14.72 -7.07
C TYR A 73 10.18 -15.40 -7.68
N PHE A 74 11.23 -14.62 -7.90
CA PHE A 74 12.51 -15.08 -8.42
C PHE A 74 13.63 -14.59 -7.50
N PRO A 75 14.23 -15.47 -6.67
CA PRO A 75 15.41 -15.12 -5.90
C PRO A 75 16.63 -14.99 -6.83
N LYS A 76 17.65 -14.27 -6.40
CA LYS A 76 18.98 -14.31 -7.02
C LYS A 76 19.71 -15.55 -6.53
N ASN A 77 20.30 -16.31 -7.43
CA ASN A 77 21.07 -17.51 -7.11
C ASN A 77 22.45 -17.50 -7.75
N ASN A 78 22.55 -16.99 -8.98
CA ASN A 78 23.78 -16.95 -9.75
C ASN A 78 24.16 -15.50 -10.08
N LYS A 79 25.42 -15.24 -10.38
CA LYS A 79 25.91 -13.89 -10.69
C LYS A 79 25.11 -13.21 -11.82
N GLY A 80 24.64 -13.94 -12.81
CA GLY A 80 23.90 -13.42 -13.97
C GLY A 80 22.38 -13.43 -13.86
N ASP A 81 21.81 -13.92 -12.75
CA ASP A 81 20.36 -14.10 -12.62
C ASP A 81 19.56 -12.79 -12.70
N TRP A 82 20.14 -11.70 -12.21
CA TRP A 82 19.53 -10.38 -12.24
C TRP A 82 20.57 -9.36 -12.67
N THR A 83 20.36 -8.75 -13.84
CA THR A 83 21.21 -7.66 -14.33
C THR A 83 20.31 -6.52 -14.78
N ILE A 84 20.63 -5.31 -14.36
CA ILE A 84 19.85 -4.10 -14.67
C ILE A 84 20.61 -3.29 -15.71
N TRP A 85 19.97 -3.05 -16.86
CA TRP A 85 20.37 -2.08 -17.86
C TRP A 85 19.35 -0.96 -17.96
N ARG A 86 19.67 0.10 -18.64
CA ARG A 86 18.79 1.27 -18.78
C ARG A 86 17.36 0.92 -19.24
N HIS A 87 17.19 0.03 -20.19
CA HIS A 87 15.90 -0.35 -20.79
C HIS A 87 15.58 -1.83 -20.70
N LYS A 88 16.45 -2.61 -20.10
CA LYS A 88 16.36 -4.07 -20.06
C LYS A 88 16.67 -4.60 -18.68
N LEU A 89 16.13 -5.75 -18.41
CA LEU A 89 16.33 -6.47 -17.16
C LEU A 89 16.51 -7.95 -17.47
N MET A 90 17.56 -8.56 -16.90
CA MET A 90 17.67 -10.02 -16.86
C MET A 90 16.82 -10.53 -15.70
N VAL A 91 15.90 -11.43 -15.98
CA VAL A 91 15.07 -12.09 -14.97
C VAL A 91 15.35 -13.60 -15.05
N PRO A 92 15.63 -14.27 -13.93
CA PRO A 92 15.84 -15.72 -13.93
C PRO A 92 14.69 -16.43 -14.64
N THR A 93 15.01 -17.43 -15.46
CA THR A 93 14.06 -18.21 -16.28
C THR A 93 13.44 -17.42 -17.44
N LEU A 94 13.09 -16.15 -17.28
CA LEU A 94 12.49 -15.32 -18.33
C LEU A 94 13.52 -14.67 -19.26
N LYS A 95 14.81 -14.79 -18.92
CA LYS A 95 15.93 -14.19 -19.66
C LYS A 95 15.82 -12.66 -19.74
N GLN A 96 16.25 -12.06 -20.82
CA GLN A 96 16.27 -10.62 -21.02
C GLN A 96 14.89 -10.09 -21.41
N VAL A 97 14.32 -9.21 -20.59
CA VAL A 97 13.04 -8.54 -20.84
C VAL A 97 13.24 -7.04 -21.01
N ARG A 98 12.51 -6.44 -21.94
CA ARG A 98 12.52 -5.00 -22.17
C ARG A 98 11.60 -4.30 -21.16
N LEU A 99 12.11 -3.25 -20.53
CA LEU A 99 11.32 -2.39 -19.63
C LEU A 99 10.70 -1.25 -20.44
N LYS A 100 9.43 -0.96 -20.18
CA LYS A 100 8.74 0.22 -20.74
C LYS A 100 9.22 1.51 -20.08
N GLU A 101 9.48 1.45 -18.78
CA GLU A 101 10.04 2.53 -17.97
C GLU A 101 11.56 2.38 -17.89
N PHE A 102 12.27 3.48 -17.76
CA PHE A 102 13.73 3.51 -17.66
C PHE A 102 14.19 4.52 -16.61
N GLY A 103 15.42 4.34 -16.13
CA GLY A 103 16.00 5.21 -15.11
C GLY A 103 15.39 5.07 -13.71
N TYR A 104 14.45 4.14 -13.52
CA TYR A 104 13.82 3.88 -12.23
C TYR A 104 14.66 2.94 -11.36
N LEU A 105 15.38 2.04 -12.00
CA LEU A 105 16.28 1.09 -11.34
C LEU A 105 17.73 1.57 -11.56
N PRO A 106 18.55 1.65 -10.51
CA PRO A 106 19.97 1.97 -10.66
C PRO A 106 20.66 0.93 -11.53
N VAL A 107 21.36 1.36 -12.58
CA VAL A 107 22.14 0.49 -13.43
C VAL A 107 23.29 -0.11 -12.62
N GLY A 108 23.49 -1.41 -12.71
CA GLY A 108 24.55 -2.10 -11.98
C GLY A 108 24.24 -2.39 -10.50
N ALA A 109 23.08 -1.97 -9.98
CA ALA A 109 22.71 -2.25 -8.59
C ALA A 109 22.64 -3.76 -8.33
N VAL A 110 23.09 -4.16 -7.12
CA VAL A 110 23.05 -5.56 -6.68
C VAL A 110 21.60 -5.93 -6.33
N VAL A 111 21.03 -6.85 -7.11
CA VAL A 111 19.67 -7.34 -6.87
C VAL A 111 19.71 -8.55 -5.95
N ILE A 112 18.90 -8.54 -4.90
CA ILE A 112 18.71 -9.67 -3.97
C ILE A 112 17.62 -10.61 -4.50
N SER A 113 16.52 -10.06 -4.98
CA SER A 113 15.37 -10.82 -5.45
C SER A 113 14.41 -9.95 -6.25
N GLY A 114 13.49 -10.57 -6.96
CA GLY A 114 12.43 -9.85 -7.63
C GLY A 114 11.13 -10.64 -7.72
N THR A 115 10.05 -9.92 -7.99
CA THR A 115 8.73 -10.49 -8.19
C THR A 115 8.14 -9.97 -9.48
N VAL A 116 7.78 -10.86 -10.38
CA VAL A 116 7.00 -10.52 -11.58
C VAL A 116 5.52 -10.67 -11.26
N SER A 117 4.72 -9.67 -11.59
CA SER A 117 3.28 -9.68 -11.37
C SER A 117 2.52 -9.28 -12.62
N TYR A 118 1.32 -9.85 -12.79
CA TYR A 118 0.42 -9.50 -13.89
C TYR A 118 -0.83 -8.83 -13.35
N VAL A 119 -1.07 -7.59 -13.78
CA VAL A 119 -2.20 -6.78 -13.31
C VAL A 119 -2.83 -6.04 -14.48
N ALA A 120 -4.13 -6.22 -14.67
CA ALA A 120 -4.93 -5.48 -15.66
C ALA A 120 -4.34 -5.49 -17.09
N GLY A 121 -3.81 -6.63 -17.53
CA GLY A 121 -3.23 -6.79 -18.87
C GLY A 121 -1.78 -6.31 -19.01
N ARG A 122 -1.08 -6.05 -17.90
CA ARG A 122 0.33 -5.61 -17.91
C ARG A 122 1.16 -6.41 -16.94
N PHE A 123 2.41 -6.67 -17.32
CA PHE A 123 3.42 -7.23 -16.45
C PHE A 123 4.16 -6.10 -15.72
N TYR A 124 4.44 -6.33 -14.45
CA TYR A 124 5.25 -5.47 -13.60
C TYR A 124 6.32 -6.31 -12.93
N VAL A 125 7.48 -5.72 -12.73
CA VAL A 125 8.55 -6.30 -11.94
C VAL A 125 8.82 -5.41 -10.73
N SER A 126 8.90 -6.02 -9.56
CA SER A 126 9.34 -5.37 -8.32
C SER A 126 10.64 -6.03 -7.90
N ILE A 127 11.67 -5.24 -7.67
CA ILE A 127 13.02 -5.73 -7.38
C ILE A 127 13.42 -5.23 -6.00
N VAL A 128 14.06 -6.11 -5.23
CA VAL A 128 14.76 -5.76 -4.00
C VAL A 128 16.23 -5.61 -4.36
N VAL A 129 16.78 -4.43 -4.17
CA VAL A 129 18.18 -4.13 -4.41
C VAL A 129 18.89 -3.91 -3.07
N ASP A 130 20.15 -4.32 -3.02
CA ASP A 130 21.06 -3.92 -1.96
C ASP A 130 21.59 -2.52 -2.29
N ILE A 131 21.42 -1.60 -1.35
CA ILE A 131 21.96 -0.26 -1.46
C ILE A 131 23.09 -0.19 -0.45
N ASP A 132 24.33 -0.16 -0.92
CA ASP A 132 25.50 0.00 -0.07
C ASP A 132 25.30 1.14 0.93
N GLU A 133 25.68 0.93 2.18
CA GLU A 133 25.57 1.96 3.24
C GLU A 133 26.30 3.25 2.85
N LYS A 134 27.36 3.16 2.04
CA LYS A 134 28.06 4.32 1.47
C LYS A 134 27.19 5.18 0.54
N SER A 135 26.18 4.61 -0.11
CA SER A 135 25.21 5.38 -0.90
C SER A 135 24.04 5.89 -0.07
N LYS A 136 23.82 5.34 1.14
CA LYS A 136 22.87 5.89 2.12
C LYS A 136 23.42 7.13 2.82
N HIS A 137 24.73 7.21 2.98
CA HIS A 137 25.45 8.34 3.52
C HIS A 137 25.95 9.24 2.38
N ASN A 138 25.02 9.89 1.68
CA ASN A 138 25.39 11.16 1.08
C ASN A 138 25.80 12.07 2.26
N LYS A 139 27.10 12.35 2.40
CA LYS A 139 27.64 13.26 3.43
C LYS A 139 26.98 14.64 3.38
N ASP A 140 26.38 15.00 2.23
CA ASP A 140 25.53 16.18 2.07
C ASP A 140 24.21 16.12 2.88
N LEU A 141 23.77 14.92 3.30
CA LEU A 141 22.62 14.76 4.20
C LEU A 141 22.98 15.13 5.64
N GLU A 142 24.14 14.73 6.16
CA GLU A 142 24.54 15.00 7.55
C GLU A 142 24.80 16.48 7.83
N THR A 143 25.39 17.20 6.88
CA THR A 143 25.60 18.66 7.00
C THR A 143 24.30 19.47 6.88
N SER A 144 23.29 18.93 6.22
CA SER A 144 22.00 19.59 6.00
C SER A 144 21.00 19.40 7.15
N TYR A 145 21.25 18.53 8.14
CA TYR A 145 20.38 18.35 9.31
C TYR A 145 20.44 19.53 10.30
N ARG A 146 21.43 20.41 10.20
CA ARG A 146 21.60 21.56 11.11
C ARG A 146 20.66 22.73 10.86
N THR A 147 19.85 22.69 9.80
CA THR A 147 18.81 23.68 9.49
C THR A 147 17.41 23.07 9.54
N ALA A 148 17.21 22.06 10.41
CA ALA A 148 15.90 21.46 10.58
C ALA A 148 14.93 22.53 11.08
N THR A 149 13.88 22.76 10.32
CA THR A 149 12.72 23.52 10.78
C THR A 149 12.12 22.82 12.00
N ASP A 150 11.40 23.57 12.83
CA ASP A 150 10.63 22.99 13.94
C ASP A 150 9.80 21.79 13.47
N GLY A 151 9.38 20.95 14.44
CA GLY A 151 8.50 19.83 14.13
C GLY A 151 7.19 20.29 13.49
N ILE A 152 6.53 19.43 12.76
CA ILE A 152 5.23 19.71 12.14
C ILE A 152 4.16 18.73 12.63
N GLY A 153 2.94 19.24 12.78
CA GLY A 153 1.74 18.45 13.01
C GLY A 153 0.93 18.30 11.73
N ILE A 154 0.33 17.15 11.51
CA ILE A 154 -0.49 16.85 10.33
C ILE A 154 -1.85 16.31 10.77
N ASP A 155 -2.91 17.06 10.50
CA ASP A 155 -4.28 16.58 10.60
C ASP A 155 -4.71 15.93 9.28
N LEU A 156 -5.22 14.68 9.35
CA LEU A 156 -5.66 13.89 8.20
C LEU A 156 -7.19 13.87 8.12
N GLY A 157 -7.73 14.37 7.01
CA GLY A 157 -9.16 14.56 6.85
C GLY A 157 -9.79 13.98 5.58
N ILE A 158 -11.11 14.01 5.52
CA ILE A 158 -11.90 13.63 4.33
C ILE A 158 -12.16 14.84 3.44
N LYS A 159 -12.26 16.05 3.99
CA LYS A 159 -12.44 17.30 3.22
C LYS A 159 -11.19 17.61 2.45
N ASP A 160 -10.10 17.79 3.13
CA ASP A 160 -8.75 17.83 2.63
C ASP A 160 -8.02 16.54 3.05
N LEU A 161 -7.01 16.13 2.31
CA LEU A 161 -6.24 14.91 2.63
C LEU A 161 -5.39 15.12 3.88
N ALA A 162 -4.75 16.29 3.95
CA ALA A 162 -3.89 16.66 5.06
C ALA A 162 -3.85 18.18 5.22
N VAL A 163 -3.88 18.65 6.46
CA VAL A 163 -3.62 20.04 6.86
C VAL A 163 -2.37 20.02 7.73
N VAL A 164 -1.38 20.82 7.41
CA VAL A 164 -0.07 20.85 8.07
C VAL A 164 0.05 22.12 8.89
N SER A 165 0.69 22.07 10.05
CA SER A 165 0.88 23.18 10.98
C SER A 165 1.71 24.33 10.43
N ASP A 166 2.38 24.15 9.28
CA ASP A 166 3.07 25.20 8.53
C ASP A 166 2.17 25.97 7.53
N GLY A 167 0.85 25.71 7.58
CA GLY A 167 -0.15 26.36 6.74
C GLY A 167 -0.47 25.65 5.42
N ARG A 168 0.30 24.62 5.02
CA ARG A 168 0.03 23.88 3.79
C ARG A 168 -1.22 23.02 3.92
N LYS A 169 -2.08 23.06 2.90
CA LYS A 169 -3.29 22.24 2.80
C LYS A 169 -3.26 21.40 1.53
N PHE A 170 -3.33 20.08 1.69
CA PHE A 170 -3.36 19.12 0.59
C PHE A 170 -4.80 18.67 0.31
N LYS A 171 -5.32 19.09 -0.83
CA LYS A 171 -6.71 18.81 -1.22
C LYS A 171 -6.97 17.31 -1.41
N ASN A 172 -8.21 16.89 -1.20
CA ASN A 172 -8.64 15.53 -1.48
C ASN A 172 -8.71 15.26 -3.00
N ILE A 173 -7.77 14.48 -3.54
CA ILE A 173 -7.68 14.14 -4.97
C ILE A 173 -8.94 13.43 -5.49
N ASN A 174 -9.68 12.73 -4.61
CA ASN A 174 -10.91 12.02 -4.98
C ASN A 174 -12.04 12.98 -5.39
N LYS A 175 -11.96 14.24 -4.96
CA LYS A 175 -12.91 15.29 -5.36
C LYS A 175 -12.57 15.92 -6.71
N SER A 176 -11.43 15.63 -7.30
CA SER A 176 -11.02 16.16 -8.60
C SER A 176 -11.95 15.69 -9.72
N SER A 177 -12.15 16.55 -10.74
CA SER A 177 -12.96 16.23 -11.92
C SER A 177 -12.45 14.99 -12.66
N LYS A 178 -11.14 14.79 -12.68
CA LYS A 178 -10.48 13.62 -13.30
C LYS A 178 -10.87 12.31 -12.62
N VAL A 179 -10.77 12.24 -11.29
CA VAL A 179 -11.13 11.02 -10.54
C VAL A 179 -12.64 10.78 -10.62
N LYS A 180 -13.46 11.81 -10.43
CA LYS A 180 -14.93 11.70 -10.56
C LYS A 180 -15.37 11.16 -11.92
N ARG A 181 -14.77 11.63 -13.04
CA ARG A 181 -15.04 11.10 -14.39
C ARG A 181 -14.66 9.63 -14.52
N LEU A 182 -13.49 9.23 -14.00
CA LEU A 182 -13.06 7.83 -14.02
C LEU A 182 -13.98 6.94 -13.18
N GLU A 183 -14.40 7.38 -12.00
CA GLU A 183 -15.34 6.64 -11.15
C GLU A 183 -16.74 6.51 -11.80
N LYS A 184 -17.22 7.56 -12.49
CA LYS A 184 -18.47 7.51 -13.28
C LYS A 184 -18.34 6.46 -14.40
N ARG A 185 -17.22 6.48 -15.13
CA ARG A 185 -16.93 5.50 -16.18
C ARG A 185 -16.83 4.09 -15.62
N LEU A 186 -16.13 3.91 -14.49
CA LEU A 186 -15.98 2.61 -13.83
C LEU A 186 -17.34 2.02 -13.48
N ARG A 187 -18.23 2.79 -12.85
CA ARG A 187 -19.61 2.34 -12.55
C ARG A 187 -20.37 1.90 -13.78
N ARG A 188 -20.24 2.61 -14.91
CA ARG A 188 -20.87 2.23 -16.17
C ARG A 188 -20.32 0.90 -16.69
N GLU A 189 -19.00 0.73 -16.72
CA GLU A 189 -18.37 -0.51 -17.20
C GLU A 189 -18.67 -1.71 -16.28
N GLN A 190 -18.79 -1.49 -14.97
CA GLN A 190 -19.21 -2.52 -14.01
C GLN A 190 -20.65 -2.96 -14.26
N ARG A 191 -21.58 -2.03 -14.47
CA ARG A 191 -22.98 -2.37 -14.83
C ARG A 191 -23.04 -3.16 -16.15
N CYS A 192 -22.23 -2.80 -17.14
CA CYS A 192 -22.11 -3.54 -18.39
C CYS A 192 -21.60 -4.97 -18.13
N LEU A 193 -20.58 -5.13 -17.28
CA LEU A 193 -20.05 -6.44 -16.90
C LEU A 193 -21.10 -7.29 -16.18
N SER A 194 -21.84 -6.73 -15.22
CA SER A 194 -22.91 -7.44 -14.50
C SER A 194 -23.98 -7.95 -15.46
N ARG A 195 -24.47 -7.09 -16.36
CA ARG A 195 -25.47 -7.50 -17.38
C ARG A 195 -24.98 -8.64 -18.27
N LYS A 196 -23.69 -8.64 -18.64
CA LYS A 196 -23.11 -9.75 -19.42
C LYS A 196 -23.09 -11.06 -18.63
N TYR A 197 -22.79 -11.02 -17.34
CA TYR A 197 -22.85 -12.20 -16.47
C TYR A 197 -24.27 -12.71 -16.30
N GLU A 198 -25.24 -11.83 -16.08
CA GLU A 198 -26.66 -12.17 -15.96
C GLU A 198 -27.22 -12.80 -17.25
N SER A 199 -26.91 -12.21 -18.41
CA SER A 199 -27.31 -12.76 -19.72
C SER A 199 -26.75 -14.17 -19.92
N LYS A 200 -25.49 -14.39 -19.55
CA LYS A 200 -24.87 -15.72 -19.63
C LYS A 200 -25.54 -16.72 -18.69
N LYS A 201 -25.87 -16.31 -17.46
CA LYS A 201 -26.56 -17.14 -16.47
C LYS A 201 -27.94 -17.56 -16.98
N LYS A 202 -28.71 -16.62 -17.56
CA LYS A 202 -30.05 -16.91 -18.15
C LYS A 202 -29.99 -17.93 -19.29
N LYS A 203 -28.88 -17.97 -20.03
CA LYS A 203 -28.64 -18.94 -21.11
C LYS A 203 -28.09 -20.30 -20.64
N GLY A 204 -28.17 -20.62 -19.35
CA GLY A 204 -27.66 -21.89 -18.78
C GLY A 204 -26.14 -22.05 -18.76
N GLY A 205 -25.37 -21.03 -19.11
CA GLY A 205 -23.92 -21.09 -19.17
C GLY A 205 -23.27 -21.05 -17.76
N LYS A 206 -22.32 -21.95 -17.50
CA LYS A 206 -21.51 -21.91 -16.27
C LYS A 206 -20.69 -20.61 -16.21
N ILE A 207 -20.75 -19.88 -15.08
CA ILE A 207 -20.01 -18.63 -14.88
C ILE A 207 -18.49 -18.85 -14.95
N ALA A 208 -18.02 -20.06 -14.62
CA ALA A 208 -16.59 -20.43 -14.63
C ALA A 208 -15.94 -20.36 -16.00
N THR A 209 -16.70 -20.56 -17.10
CA THR A 209 -16.20 -20.43 -18.47
C THR A 209 -16.60 -19.08 -19.05
N ALA A 210 -15.85 -18.03 -18.73
CA ALA A 210 -16.16 -16.69 -19.23
C ALA A 210 -15.97 -16.63 -20.77
N SER A 211 -16.96 -16.06 -21.48
CA SER A 211 -16.80 -15.79 -22.92
C SER A 211 -15.76 -14.70 -23.15
N ALA A 212 -15.12 -14.66 -24.33
CA ALA A 212 -14.13 -13.66 -24.72
C ALA A 212 -14.64 -12.21 -24.48
N ASN A 213 -15.94 -11.97 -24.70
CA ASN A 213 -16.56 -10.65 -24.49
C ASN A 213 -16.68 -10.28 -23.00
N ILE A 214 -16.86 -11.25 -22.11
CA ILE A 214 -16.84 -11.03 -20.65
C ILE A 214 -15.41 -10.74 -20.21
N GLU A 215 -14.41 -11.49 -20.66
CA GLU A 215 -13.01 -11.23 -20.32
C GLU A 215 -12.52 -9.87 -20.83
N LYS A 216 -12.86 -9.47 -22.04
CA LYS A 216 -12.60 -8.11 -22.56
C LYS A 216 -13.22 -7.02 -21.68
N GLN A 217 -14.46 -7.22 -21.24
CA GLN A 217 -15.15 -6.26 -20.36
C GLN A 217 -14.54 -6.22 -18.96
N LYS A 218 -14.19 -7.37 -18.40
CA LYS A 218 -13.49 -7.51 -17.12
C LYS A 218 -12.15 -6.76 -17.15
N LEU A 219 -11.38 -6.91 -18.23
CA LEU A 219 -10.12 -6.20 -18.41
C LEU A 219 -10.31 -4.67 -18.45
N LYS A 220 -11.38 -4.16 -19.08
CA LYS A 220 -11.71 -2.72 -19.05
C LYS A 220 -11.95 -2.22 -17.63
N VAL A 221 -12.73 -2.96 -16.84
CA VAL A 221 -13.00 -2.63 -15.43
C VAL A 221 -11.71 -2.65 -14.61
N GLN A 222 -10.86 -3.68 -14.78
CA GLN A 222 -9.57 -3.78 -14.10
C GLN A 222 -8.63 -2.61 -14.43
N LYS A 223 -8.54 -2.22 -15.72
CA LYS A 223 -7.73 -1.07 -16.15
C LYS A 223 -8.19 0.25 -15.52
N LEU A 224 -9.51 0.45 -15.36
CA LEU A 224 -10.04 1.64 -14.70
C LEU A 224 -9.75 1.66 -13.21
N HIS A 225 -9.91 0.54 -12.51
CA HIS A 225 -9.51 0.42 -11.11
C HIS A 225 -8.03 0.74 -10.93
N GLN A 226 -7.17 0.15 -11.77
CA GLN A 226 -5.73 0.40 -11.71
C GLN A 226 -5.39 1.87 -11.98
N ARG A 227 -6.05 2.50 -12.95
CA ARG A 227 -5.83 3.92 -13.26
C ARG A 227 -6.18 4.83 -12.09
N ILE A 228 -7.33 4.60 -11.43
CA ILE A 228 -7.74 5.35 -10.24
C ILE A 228 -6.74 5.13 -9.10
N LYS A 229 -6.32 3.86 -8.88
CA LYS A 229 -5.31 3.53 -7.89
C LYS A 229 -4.00 4.29 -8.14
N GLN A 230 -3.49 4.28 -9.37
CA GLN A 230 -2.24 4.97 -9.73
C GLN A 230 -2.30 6.48 -9.52
N ILE A 231 -3.44 7.13 -9.83
CA ILE A 231 -3.62 8.57 -9.58
C ILE A 231 -3.55 8.88 -8.08
N ARG A 232 -4.18 8.05 -7.24
CA ARG A 232 -4.14 8.21 -5.79
C ARG A 232 -2.73 8.00 -5.25
N GLU A 233 -2.04 6.96 -5.71
CA GLU A 233 -0.67 6.64 -5.28
C GLU A 233 0.34 7.70 -5.70
N ASP A 234 0.23 8.23 -6.91
CA ASP A 234 1.08 9.33 -7.38
C ASP A 234 0.86 10.59 -6.52
N TYR A 235 -0.40 10.91 -6.24
CA TYR A 235 -0.73 12.05 -5.40
C TYR A 235 -0.23 11.89 -3.97
N GLU A 236 -0.47 10.73 -3.32
CA GLU A 236 0.06 10.40 -2.01
C GLU A 236 1.59 10.56 -1.95
N ASN A 237 2.30 10.04 -2.97
CA ASN A 237 3.76 10.13 -3.04
C ASN A 237 4.23 11.59 -3.17
N LYS A 238 3.51 12.43 -3.93
CA LYS A 238 3.80 13.86 -4.06
C LYS A 238 3.58 14.60 -2.74
N VAL A 239 2.47 14.34 -2.06
CA VAL A 239 2.17 14.92 -0.74
C VAL A 239 3.25 14.56 0.26
N ILE A 240 3.62 13.29 0.34
CA ILE A 240 4.69 12.83 1.23
C ILE A 240 6.02 13.50 0.88
N HIS A 241 6.35 13.59 -0.41
CA HIS A 241 7.57 14.26 -0.85
C HIS A 241 7.61 15.73 -0.42
N GLU A 242 6.53 16.47 -0.62
CA GLU A 242 6.45 17.88 -0.21
C GLU A 242 6.53 18.06 1.32
N ILE A 243 5.97 17.16 2.10
CA ILE A 243 6.06 17.18 3.56
C ILE A 243 7.51 16.94 4.00
N VAL A 244 8.13 15.90 3.47
CA VAL A 244 9.44 15.42 3.91
C VAL A 244 10.59 16.28 3.35
N LYS A 245 10.39 16.94 2.20
CA LYS A 245 11.38 17.79 1.53
C LYS A 245 11.91 18.91 2.43
N GLN A 246 11.08 19.44 3.32
CA GLN A 246 11.48 20.51 4.26
C GLN A 246 12.31 20.01 5.43
N LYS A 247 12.50 18.68 5.56
CA LYS A 247 13.28 18.05 6.62
C LYS A 247 12.91 18.55 8.03
N PRO A 248 11.60 18.46 8.43
CA PRO A 248 11.22 18.86 9.77
C PRO A 248 11.93 17.94 10.79
N ARG A 249 12.18 18.46 11.98
CA ARG A 249 12.79 17.69 13.08
C ARG A 249 11.96 16.44 13.44
N PHE A 250 10.65 16.57 13.45
CA PHE A 250 9.71 15.48 13.66
C PHE A 250 8.37 15.77 12.96
N ILE A 251 7.59 14.70 12.74
CA ILE A 251 6.25 14.77 12.17
C ILE A 251 5.27 14.12 13.12
N THR A 252 4.29 14.88 13.64
CA THR A 252 3.26 14.33 14.53
C THR A 252 1.94 14.11 13.79
N VAL A 253 1.37 12.91 13.94
CA VAL A 253 0.10 12.50 13.33
C VAL A 253 -0.82 11.83 14.35
N GLU A 254 -2.12 11.77 14.06
CA GLU A 254 -3.09 11.03 14.88
C GLU A 254 -3.09 9.52 14.58
N ASP A 255 -3.35 8.69 15.60
CA ASP A 255 -3.68 7.27 15.44
C ASP A 255 -5.14 7.09 15.01
N LEU A 256 -5.41 7.26 13.71
CA LEU A 256 -6.77 7.19 13.19
C LEU A 256 -7.37 5.78 13.27
N ASN A 257 -8.53 5.66 13.90
CA ASN A 257 -9.32 4.43 13.90
C ASN A 257 -10.02 4.19 12.55
N VAL A 258 -9.25 3.94 11.50
CA VAL A 258 -9.78 3.72 10.14
C VAL A 258 -10.81 2.58 10.12
N LYS A 259 -10.59 1.50 10.87
CA LYS A 259 -11.55 0.38 10.96
C LYS A 259 -12.89 0.81 11.55
N GLY A 260 -12.86 1.63 12.61
CA GLY A 260 -14.07 2.20 13.21
C GLY A 260 -14.79 3.16 12.26
N MET A 261 -14.05 4.06 11.61
CA MET A 261 -14.61 5.00 10.62
C MET A 261 -15.29 4.27 9.44
N MET A 262 -14.77 3.12 9.03
CA MET A 262 -15.32 2.29 7.95
C MET A 262 -16.66 1.62 8.33
N LYS A 263 -17.02 1.51 9.61
CA LYS A 263 -18.33 0.99 10.04
C LYS A 263 -19.47 1.96 9.72
N ASN A 264 -19.18 3.25 9.62
CA ASN A 264 -20.17 4.25 9.22
C ASN A 264 -20.43 4.18 7.71
N ARG A 265 -21.62 3.71 7.30
CA ARG A 265 -22.01 3.52 5.90
C ARG A 265 -21.87 4.78 5.05
N HIS A 266 -22.13 5.95 5.61
CA HIS A 266 -22.08 7.23 4.91
C HIS A 266 -20.63 7.69 4.62
N LEU A 267 -19.71 7.37 5.51
CA LEU A 267 -18.29 7.77 5.41
C LEU A 267 -17.38 6.69 4.84
N ALA A 268 -17.75 5.42 4.95
CA ALA A 268 -16.90 4.27 4.60
C ALA A 268 -16.25 4.39 3.21
N LYS A 269 -17.02 4.79 2.20
CA LYS A 269 -16.49 4.98 0.83
C LYS A 269 -15.45 6.11 0.76
N ALA A 270 -15.70 7.22 1.44
CA ALA A 270 -14.78 8.36 1.46
C ALA A 270 -13.50 8.03 2.22
N VAL A 271 -13.62 7.38 3.38
CA VAL A 271 -12.49 6.91 4.20
C VAL A 271 -11.64 5.90 3.42
N ALA A 272 -12.26 4.89 2.80
CA ALA A 272 -11.55 3.91 1.96
C ALA A 272 -10.81 4.55 0.78
N ALA A 273 -11.39 5.61 0.20
CA ALA A 273 -10.79 6.32 -0.92
C ALA A 273 -9.58 7.17 -0.52
N GLN A 274 -9.49 7.63 0.73
CA GLN A 274 -8.35 8.40 1.25
C GLN A 274 -7.12 7.54 1.53
N ARG A 275 -7.31 6.23 1.81
CA ARG A 275 -6.21 5.29 2.02
C ARG A 275 -5.22 5.71 3.14
N PHE A 276 -5.75 6.28 4.23
CA PHE A 276 -4.94 6.82 5.35
C PHE A 276 -3.82 5.89 5.81
N ASN A 277 -4.10 4.58 5.97
CA ASN A 277 -3.07 3.62 6.37
C ASN A 277 -1.92 3.53 5.36
N CYS A 278 -2.22 3.58 4.05
CA CYS A 278 -1.19 3.59 3.01
C CYS A 278 -0.34 4.87 3.08
N LEU A 279 -0.99 6.02 3.26
CA LEU A 279 -0.32 7.31 3.39
C LEU A 279 0.63 7.31 4.59
N LEU A 280 0.13 6.93 5.77
CA LEU A 280 0.91 6.87 7.00
C LEU A 280 2.08 5.89 6.92
N THR A 281 1.85 4.67 6.39
CA THR A 281 2.93 3.68 6.22
C THR A 281 4.03 4.20 5.31
N LYS A 282 3.68 4.84 4.20
CA LYS A 282 4.65 5.42 3.26
C LYS A 282 5.37 6.63 3.87
N LEU A 283 4.65 7.48 4.62
CA LEU A 283 5.21 8.63 5.31
C LEU A 283 6.26 8.19 6.32
N LYS A 284 5.93 7.21 7.19
CA LYS A 284 6.85 6.64 8.16
C LYS A 284 8.11 6.10 7.49
N HIS A 285 7.96 5.23 6.50
CA HIS A 285 9.09 4.66 5.79
C HIS A 285 9.97 5.73 5.11
N LYS A 286 9.34 6.76 4.51
CA LYS A 286 10.09 7.83 3.86
C LYS A 286 10.80 8.73 4.88
N ALA A 287 10.17 9.02 6.00
CA ALA A 287 10.74 9.78 7.11
C ALA A 287 11.93 9.05 7.75
N GLU A 288 11.79 7.74 8.01
CA GLU A 288 12.83 6.87 8.54
C GLU A 288 14.10 6.87 7.68
N ILE A 289 13.94 6.75 6.34
CA ILE A 289 15.10 6.77 5.40
C ILE A 289 15.93 8.05 5.51
N ILE A 290 15.33 9.17 5.88
CA ILE A 290 15.99 10.47 5.95
C ILE A 290 16.19 10.96 7.39
N GLY A 291 15.95 10.11 8.38
CA GLY A 291 16.21 10.40 9.80
C GLY A 291 15.20 11.34 10.47
N ILE A 292 13.96 11.45 9.94
CA ILE A 292 12.89 12.24 10.57
C ILE A 292 12.08 11.33 11.50
N GLU A 293 11.92 11.72 12.76
CA GLU A 293 11.04 11.02 13.69
C GLU A 293 9.57 11.22 13.36
N VAL A 294 8.77 10.15 13.44
CA VAL A 294 7.31 10.23 13.31
C VAL A 294 6.65 9.93 14.64
N HIS A 295 5.97 10.91 15.18
CA HIS A 295 5.24 10.84 16.43
C HIS A 295 3.78 10.49 16.17
N MET A 296 3.22 9.57 16.95
CA MET A 296 1.80 9.24 16.92
C MET A 296 1.15 9.59 18.25
N VAL A 297 0.21 10.51 18.23
CA VAL A 297 -0.60 10.83 19.42
C VAL A 297 -1.71 9.81 19.61
N ASP A 298 -2.19 9.73 20.85
CA ASP A 298 -3.31 8.85 21.19
C ASP A 298 -4.56 9.16 20.36
N ARG A 299 -5.35 8.14 20.09
CA ARG A 299 -6.59 8.20 19.31
C ARG A 299 -7.62 9.17 19.88
N PHE A 300 -7.63 9.35 21.18
CA PHE A 300 -8.58 10.19 21.88
C PHE A 300 -8.01 11.57 22.22
N TYR A 301 -6.82 11.88 21.72
CA TYR A 301 -6.25 13.22 21.87
C TYR A 301 -7.17 14.26 21.22
N PRO A 302 -7.67 15.26 21.97
CA PRO A 302 -8.67 16.19 21.50
C PRO A 302 -8.09 17.31 20.63
N SER A 303 -7.29 16.94 19.61
CA SER A 303 -6.56 17.87 18.73
C SER A 303 -7.45 18.99 18.18
N SER A 304 -8.64 18.64 17.67
CA SER A 304 -9.57 19.61 17.06
C SER A 304 -10.40 20.40 18.08
N LYS A 305 -10.46 19.95 19.34
CA LYS A 305 -11.26 20.59 20.41
C LYS A 305 -10.43 21.47 21.36
N THR A 306 -9.13 21.31 21.37
CA THR A 306 -8.22 22.07 22.21
C THR A 306 -7.88 23.40 21.55
N CYS A 307 -7.92 24.47 22.30
CA CYS A 307 -7.43 25.77 21.84
C CYS A 307 -5.91 25.76 21.81
N HIS A 308 -5.34 26.09 20.66
CA HIS A 308 -3.88 26.14 20.52
C HIS A 308 -3.23 27.25 21.38
N VAL A 309 -3.97 28.34 21.67
CA VAL A 309 -3.42 29.48 22.38
C VAL A 309 -3.52 29.29 23.93
N CYS A 310 -4.68 28.95 24.47
CA CYS A 310 -4.88 28.85 25.90
C CYS A 310 -5.04 27.44 26.46
N GLY A 311 -5.08 26.41 25.60
CA GLY A 311 -5.23 25.02 26.02
C GLY A 311 -6.66 24.63 26.46
N HIS A 312 -7.63 25.54 26.44
CA HIS A 312 -9.03 25.26 26.81
C HIS A 312 -9.64 24.20 25.87
N ILE A 313 -10.40 23.24 26.43
CA ILE A 313 -11.06 22.19 25.63
C ILE A 313 -12.52 22.57 25.40
N HIS A 314 -12.84 22.97 24.17
CA HIS A 314 -14.21 23.29 23.74
C HIS A 314 -15.05 22.02 23.58
N LYS A 315 -15.73 21.57 24.64
CA LYS A 315 -16.56 20.36 24.67
C LYS A 315 -17.73 20.42 23.67
N GLY A 316 -18.30 21.60 23.45
CA GLY A 316 -19.47 21.86 22.60
C GLY A 316 -19.18 21.89 21.10
N LEU A 317 -17.92 21.86 20.66
CA LEU A 317 -17.55 21.91 19.25
C LEU A 317 -18.11 20.72 18.47
N LYS A 318 -18.90 20.99 17.43
CA LYS A 318 -19.54 19.97 16.57
C LYS A 318 -18.64 19.59 15.42
N LEU A 319 -18.83 18.40 14.86
CA LEU A 319 -18.09 17.92 13.68
C LEU A 319 -18.40 18.74 12.41
N THR A 320 -19.54 19.44 12.38
CA THR A 320 -19.95 20.33 11.29
C THR A 320 -19.21 21.66 11.30
N ASP A 321 -18.73 22.09 12.46
CA ASP A 321 -18.08 23.37 12.62
C ASP A 321 -16.72 23.37 11.92
N ARG A 322 -16.44 24.38 11.13
CA ARG A 322 -15.22 24.50 10.33
C ARG A 322 -14.28 25.57 10.88
N VAL A 323 -14.84 26.51 11.59
CA VAL A 323 -14.10 27.53 12.30
C VAL A 323 -14.08 27.14 13.77
N TYR A 324 -12.92 27.12 14.37
CA TYR A 324 -12.73 26.97 15.79
C TYR A 324 -12.80 28.35 16.42
N ILE A 325 -13.67 28.55 17.42
CA ILE A 325 -13.74 29.75 18.21
C ILE A 325 -13.60 29.34 19.67
N CYS A 326 -12.58 29.83 20.34
CA CYS A 326 -12.34 29.49 21.73
C CYS A 326 -13.33 30.28 22.63
N PRO A 327 -14.15 29.61 23.45
CA PRO A 327 -15.06 30.30 24.33
C PRO A 327 -14.36 31.04 25.50
N GLU A 328 -13.10 30.69 25.80
CA GLU A 328 -12.33 31.23 26.89
C GLU A 328 -11.51 32.46 26.48
N CYS A 329 -10.73 32.38 25.43
CA CYS A 329 -9.80 33.44 25.01
C CYS A 329 -10.18 34.14 23.69
N GLY A 330 -11.30 33.75 23.06
CA GLY A 330 -11.74 34.34 21.79
C GLY A 330 -10.91 33.98 20.55
N TYR A 331 -9.84 33.15 20.68
CA TYR A 331 -9.04 32.73 19.55
C TYR A 331 -9.90 32.07 18.46
N THR A 332 -9.74 32.55 17.22
CA THR A 332 -10.52 32.10 16.07
C THR A 332 -9.60 31.62 14.97
N GLU A 333 -9.80 30.38 14.47
CA GLU A 333 -8.96 29.77 13.45
C GLU A 333 -9.75 28.66 12.67
N ASP A 334 -9.24 28.25 11.51
CA ASP A 334 -9.71 27.02 10.84
C ASP A 334 -9.51 25.82 11.76
N ARG A 335 -10.56 25.03 12.00
CA ARG A 335 -10.52 23.92 12.96
C ARG A 335 -9.45 22.88 12.63
N ASP A 336 -9.29 22.53 11.34
CA ASP A 336 -8.36 21.50 10.91
C ASP A 336 -6.90 22.05 11.01
N PHE A 337 -6.71 23.37 10.84
CA PHE A 337 -5.41 24.02 11.08
C PHE A 337 -5.09 24.13 12.58
N ASN A 338 -6.05 24.52 13.42
CA ASN A 338 -5.89 24.49 14.88
C ASN A 338 -5.51 23.08 15.37
N ALA A 339 -6.15 22.03 14.81
CA ALA A 339 -5.81 20.64 15.13
C ALA A 339 -4.35 20.32 14.75
N SER A 340 -3.88 20.75 13.58
CA SER A 340 -2.50 20.52 13.16
C SER A 340 -1.46 21.21 14.06
N LEU A 341 -1.76 22.39 14.59
CA LEU A 341 -0.92 23.08 15.56
C LEU A 341 -0.85 22.31 16.88
N ASN A 342 -2.00 21.85 17.38
CA ASN A 342 -2.07 21.04 18.60
C ASN A 342 -1.34 19.70 18.46
N LEU A 343 -1.36 19.10 17.25
CA LEU A 343 -0.60 17.90 16.98
C LEU A 343 0.91 18.16 17.00
N ARG A 344 1.37 19.28 16.42
CA ARG A 344 2.78 19.69 16.49
C ARG A 344 3.27 19.78 17.93
N ASP A 345 2.49 20.40 18.79
CA ASP A 345 2.86 20.74 20.17
C ASP A 345 2.44 19.68 21.19
N ALA A 346 2.00 18.51 20.72
CA ALA A 346 1.58 17.41 21.60
C ALA A 346 2.73 16.87 22.44
N LYS A 347 2.56 16.88 23.78
CA LYS A 347 3.59 16.43 24.73
C LYS A 347 3.59 14.92 24.95
N LYS A 348 2.47 14.22 24.66
CA LYS A 348 2.31 12.78 24.83
C LYS A 348 2.13 12.12 23.47
N TYR A 349 3.09 11.32 23.07
CA TYR A 349 3.09 10.58 21.80
C TYR A 349 3.88 9.28 21.96
N ARG A 350 3.73 8.38 20.99
CA ARG A 350 4.64 7.24 20.78
C ARG A 350 5.43 7.47 19.49
N VAL A 351 6.68 7.09 19.48
CA VAL A 351 7.48 7.03 18.25
C VAL A 351 6.98 5.87 17.39
N ALA A 352 6.80 6.09 16.11
CA ALA A 352 6.04 5.21 15.22
C ALA A 352 6.92 4.35 14.30
#